data_f1ee551795b46ac0fbbdb2ec294f4ece
#
_entry.id   f1ee551795b46ac0fbbdb2ec294f4ece
#
_cell.length_a   1.000
_cell.length_b   1.000
_cell.length_c   1.000
_cell.angle_alpha   90.00
_cell.angle_beta   90.00
_cell.angle_gamma   90.00
#
_symmetry.space_group_name_H-M   'P 1'
#
loop_
_entity.id
_entity.type
_entity.pdbx_description
1 polymer ?
#
loop_
_entity_poly.entity_id
_entity_poly.type
_entity_poly.pdbx_seq_one_letter_code
_entity_poly.pdbx_strand_id
1 'polypeptide(L)'
;MVKTALLHNKVLAFPTETFYGLGGNAFFKEVADRVYNIKERPRNKPLLVLTTPEWLPGLCLWNDSRIDDLMNAFWPGPLTLILAANPELPQHLQNSDGTLAVRYTSAPAAQCLIELGSCPIIGTSANLTGMPECSTATEVHNQLNNKVDVIIDGGELEENRASTILNCQNNLFEVLRHGVITSAEINLICEVS
;
A
#
# COMPACT_ATOMS: atom_id res chain seq x y z
N MET A 1 -11.90 -4.32 -19.11
CA MET A 1 -10.65 -5.09 -18.86
C MET A 1 -10.17 -4.96 -17.41
N VAL A 2 -9.78 -3.79 -16.93
CA VAL A 2 -9.26 -3.59 -15.54
C VAL A 2 -10.27 -3.98 -14.47
N LYS A 3 -11.52 -3.50 -14.53
CA LYS A 3 -12.59 -3.89 -13.60
C LYS A 3 -12.76 -5.40 -13.53
N THR A 4 -12.78 -6.08 -14.69
CA THR A 4 -12.87 -7.54 -14.76
C THR A 4 -11.67 -8.21 -14.08
N ALA A 5 -10.45 -7.67 -14.24
CA ALA A 5 -9.27 -8.19 -13.59
C ALA A 5 -9.37 -8.13 -12.06
N LEU A 6 -9.83 -7.00 -11.50
CA LEU A 6 -10.05 -6.83 -10.05
C LEU A 6 -11.09 -7.81 -9.47
N LEU A 7 -12.10 -8.18 -10.28
CA LEU A 7 -13.15 -9.12 -9.87
C LEU A 7 -12.76 -10.60 -10.04
N HIS A 8 -11.63 -10.91 -10.69
CA HIS A 8 -11.20 -12.28 -11.03
C HIS A 8 -9.80 -12.62 -10.51
N ASN A 9 -9.46 -12.17 -9.32
CA ASN A 9 -8.21 -12.53 -8.62
C ASN A 9 -6.93 -12.24 -9.43
N LYS A 10 -6.98 -11.22 -10.32
CA LYS A 10 -5.83 -10.84 -11.13
C LYS A 10 -4.90 -9.92 -10.35
N VAL A 11 -3.60 -10.02 -10.66
CA VAL A 11 -2.56 -9.14 -10.13
C VAL A 11 -2.22 -8.10 -11.19
N LEU A 12 -2.30 -6.84 -10.79
CA LEU A 12 -2.03 -5.69 -11.63
C LEU A 12 -0.77 -4.97 -11.15
N ALA A 13 -0.03 -4.37 -12.08
CA ALA A 13 0.92 -3.33 -11.76
C ALA A 13 0.37 -1.99 -12.24
N PHE A 14 0.56 -0.94 -11.45
CA PHE A 14 -0.05 0.37 -11.67
C PHE A 14 0.81 1.49 -11.09
N PRO A 15 0.79 2.70 -11.68
CA PRO A 15 1.53 3.84 -11.17
C PRO A 15 0.96 4.33 -9.84
N THR A 16 1.84 4.75 -8.93
CA THR A 16 1.49 5.49 -7.71
C THR A 16 2.29 6.80 -7.65
N GLU A 17 2.07 7.61 -6.62
CA GLU A 17 2.82 8.84 -6.38
C GLU A 17 4.26 8.61 -5.91
N THR A 18 4.67 7.35 -5.73
CA THR A 18 6.02 6.97 -5.31
C THR A 18 6.69 6.11 -6.38
N PHE A 19 6.34 4.83 -6.48
CA PHE A 19 6.82 3.87 -7.45
C PHE A 19 5.63 3.10 -8.04
N TYR A 20 5.85 2.33 -9.09
CA TYR A 20 4.82 1.39 -9.54
C TYR A 20 4.44 0.43 -8.43
N GLY A 21 3.13 0.30 -8.20
CA GLY A 21 2.53 -0.63 -7.26
C GLY A 21 2.22 -1.97 -7.90
N LEU A 22 2.22 -3.04 -7.10
CA LEU A 22 1.81 -4.39 -7.48
C LEU A 22 0.72 -4.85 -6.52
N GLY A 23 -0.40 -5.30 -7.07
CA GLY A 23 -1.49 -5.82 -6.25
C GLY A 23 -2.76 -6.09 -7.01
N GLY A 24 -3.88 -6.04 -6.30
CA GLY A 24 -5.23 -6.29 -6.78
C GLY A 24 -6.18 -6.28 -5.60
N ASN A 25 -7.40 -6.81 -5.75
CA ASN A 25 -8.40 -6.82 -4.70
C ASN A 25 -7.85 -7.44 -3.39
N ALA A 26 -7.80 -6.64 -2.34
CA ALA A 26 -7.19 -7.03 -1.07
C ALA A 26 -7.95 -8.17 -0.36
N PHE A 27 -9.26 -8.29 -0.59
CA PHE A 27 -10.09 -9.32 0.05
C PHE A 27 -9.86 -10.72 -0.52
N PHE A 28 -9.21 -10.85 -1.67
CA PHE A 28 -8.90 -12.16 -2.25
C PHE A 28 -7.54 -12.68 -1.78
N LYS A 29 -7.57 -13.74 -0.99
CA LYS A 29 -6.35 -14.41 -0.49
C LYS A 29 -5.41 -14.83 -1.62
N GLU A 30 -5.98 -15.28 -2.74
CA GLU A 30 -5.24 -15.70 -3.92
C GLU A 30 -4.42 -14.57 -4.52
N VAL A 31 -4.92 -13.32 -4.47
CA VAL A 31 -4.17 -12.14 -4.91
C VAL A 31 -2.98 -11.90 -4.00
N ALA A 32 -3.18 -11.95 -2.68
CA ALA A 32 -2.09 -11.81 -1.71
C ALA A 32 -1.02 -12.90 -1.92
N ASP A 33 -1.43 -14.16 -2.05
CA ASP A 33 -0.53 -15.28 -2.29
C ASP A 33 0.28 -15.12 -3.58
N ARG A 34 -0.37 -14.68 -4.66
CA ARG A 34 0.30 -14.40 -5.94
C ARG A 34 1.30 -13.25 -5.81
N VAL A 35 0.95 -12.15 -5.11
CA VAL A 35 1.86 -11.03 -4.89
C VAL A 35 3.10 -11.47 -4.13
N TYR A 36 2.97 -12.28 -3.08
CA TYR A 36 4.12 -12.86 -2.38
C TYR A 36 5.00 -13.70 -3.30
N ASN A 37 4.39 -14.56 -4.11
CA ASN A 37 5.12 -15.45 -5.04
C ASN A 37 5.80 -14.65 -6.17
N ILE A 38 5.13 -13.66 -6.76
CA ILE A 38 5.69 -12.81 -7.83
C ILE A 38 6.92 -12.07 -7.33
N LYS A 39 6.83 -11.47 -6.13
CA LYS A 39 7.92 -10.70 -5.52
C LYS A 39 9.00 -11.55 -4.88
N GLU A 40 8.80 -12.86 -4.76
CA GLU A 40 9.68 -13.73 -3.94
C GLU A 40 9.82 -13.16 -2.52
N ARG A 41 8.69 -12.66 -1.98
CA ARG A 41 8.64 -11.95 -0.71
C ARG A 41 8.45 -12.91 0.45
N PRO A 42 9.28 -12.82 1.52
CA PRO A 42 9.04 -13.57 2.75
C PRO A 42 7.67 -13.26 3.35
N ARG A 43 6.94 -14.30 3.76
CA ARG A 43 5.57 -14.19 4.32
C ARG A 43 5.48 -13.37 5.62
N ASN A 44 6.59 -13.23 6.34
CA ASN A 44 6.68 -12.39 7.53
C ASN A 44 6.83 -10.89 7.24
N LYS A 45 6.94 -10.49 5.96
CA LYS A 45 6.93 -9.08 5.57
C LYS A 45 5.52 -8.69 5.13
N PRO A 46 4.81 -7.84 5.89
CA PRO A 46 3.41 -7.48 5.59
C PRO A 46 3.24 -6.85 4.21
N LEU A 47 2.01 -6.96 3.68
CA LEU A 47 1.58 -6.22 2.48
C LEU A 47 0.90 -4.92 2.90
N LEU A 48 1.12 -3.85 2.12
CA LEU A 48 0.41 -2.60 2.23
C LEU A 48 -0.94 -2.70 1.52
N VAL A 49 -1.98 -2.15 2.12
CA VAL A 49 -3.31 -1.96 1.53
C VAL A 49 -3.52 -0.49 1.19
N LEU A 50 -3.78 -0.19 -0.07
CA LEU A 50 -4.26 1.11 -0.52
C LEU A 50 -5.78 1.17 -0.30
N THR A 51 -6.24 2.25 0.32
CA THR A 51 -7.60 2.42 0.76
C THR A 51 -8.11 3.83 0.47
N THR A 52 -9.37 4.09 0.76
CA THR A 52 -9.97 5.43 0.83
C THR A 52 -10.57 5.65 2.22
N PRO A 53 -10.92 6.90 2.59
CA PRO A 53 -11.55 7.18 3.88
C PRO A 53 -12.81 6.35 4.16
N GLU A 54 -13.58 6.02 3.12
CA GLU A 54 -14.81 5.23 3.24
C GLU A 54 -14.56 3.78 3.64
N TRP A 55 -13.44 3.18 3.18
CA TRP A 55 -13.08 1.81 3.49
C TRP A 55 -12.34 1.68 4.81
N LEU A 56 -11.65 2.74 5.24
CA LEU A 56 -10.71 2.70 6.36
C LEU A 56 -11.34 2.21 7.70
N PRO A 57 -12.57 2.64 8.10
CA PRO A 57 -13.20 2.16 9.33
C PRO A 57 -13.47 0.65 9.35
N GLY A 58 -13.64 0.03 8.17
CA GLY A 58 -13.79 -1.42 8.04
C GLY A 58 -12.46 -2.18 8.09
N LEU A 59 -11.34 -1.49 7.85
CA LEU A 59 -10.01 -2.09 7.79
C LEU A 59 -9.25 -1.98 9.11
N CYS A 60 -9.31 -0.83 9.77
CA CYS A 60 -8.47 -0.50 10.92
C CYS A 60 -9.27 0.13 12.04
N LEU A 61 -8.73 -0.01 13.26
CA LEU A 61 -9.22 0.62 14.47
C LEU A 61 -8.14 1.54 15.05
N TRP A 62 -8.56 2.71 15.53
CA TRP A 62 -7.70 3.64 16.28
C TRP A 62 -8.57 4.51 17.19
N ASN A 63 -7.97 5.07 18.23
CA ASN A 63 -8.62 5.96 19.17
C ASN A 63 -7.75 7.18 19.57
N ASP A 64 -6.61 7.35 18.91
CA ASP A 64 -5.70 8.47 19.13
C ASP A 64 -5.93 9.51 18.05
N SER A 65 -6.38 10.72 18.44
CA SER A 65 -6.68 11.81 17.50
C SER A 65 -5.47 12.28 16.68
N ARG A 66 -4.24 12.03 17.16
CA ARG A 66 -3.03 12.35 16.39
C ARG A 66 -2.97 11.56 15.08
N ILE A 67 -3.60 10.38 15.03
CA ILE A 67 -3.73 9.58 13.80
C ILE A 67 -4.64 10.30 12.80
N ASP A 68 -5.75 10.91 13.27
CA ASP A 68 -6.62 11.72 12.42
C ASP A 68 -5.89 12.96 11.89
N ASP A 69 -5.09 13.61 12.74
CA ASP A 69 -4.29 14.77 12.36
C ASP A 69 -3.23 14.41 11.31
N LEU A 70 -2.56 13.25 11.44
CA LEU A 70 -1.62 12.72 10.45
C LEU A 70 -2.31 12.42 9.11
N MET A 71 -3.49 11.79 9.15
CA MET A 71 -4.29 11.54 7.95
C MET A 71 -4.69 12.85 7.27
N ASN A 72 -5.17 13.83 8.02
CA ASN A 72 -5.58 15.14 7.50
C ASN A 72 -4.41 15.91 6.86
N ALA A 73 -3.20 15.77 7.41
CA ALA A 73 -2.03 16.49 6.92
C ALA A 73 -1.39 15.82 5.68
N PHE A 74 -1.39 14.48 5.61
CA PHE A 74 -0.57 13.75 4.64
C PHE A 74 -1.36 12.84 3.70
N TRP A 75 -2.69 12.72 3.84
CA TRP A 75 -3.54 11.94 2.97
C TRP A 75 -4.52 12.82 2.17
N PRO A 76 -4.75 12.52 0.90
CA PRO A 76 -4.09 11.47 0.11
C PRO A 76 -2.62 11.78 -0.15
N GLY A 77 -1.73 10.78 0.03
CA GLY A 77 -0.30 10.99 -0.15
C GLY A 77 0.60 9.84 0.32
N PRO A 78 1.92 10.08 0.36
CA PRO A 78 2.93 9.05 0.54
C PRO A 78 3.25 8.73 2.02
N LEU A 79 2.25 8.79 2.91
CA LEU A 79 2.35 8.30 4.28
C LEU A 79 1.62 6.95 4.42
N THR A 80 2.33 5.94 4.89
CA THR A 80 1.79 4.63 5.25
C THR A 80 1.70 4.55 6.76
N LEU A 81 0.50 4.28 7.29
CA LEU A 81 0.26 4.06 8.72
C LEU A 81 0.09 2.58 9.02
N ILE A 82 0.72 2.09 10.07
CA ILE A 82 0.46 0.77 10.64
C ILE A 82 -0.46 0.94 11.83
N LEU A 83 -1.68 0.44 11.69
CA LEU A 83 -2.77 0.56 12.66
C LEU A 83 -3.22 -0.81 13.14
N ALA A 84 -3.97 -0.87 14.25
CA ALA A 84 -4.64 -2.08 14.66
C ALA A 84 -5.62 -2.53 13.56
N ALA A 85 -5.50 -3.77 13.11
CA ALA A 85 -6.40 -4.33 12.12
C ALA A 85 -7.79 -4.58 12.76
N ASN A 86 -8.87 -4.36 12.01
CA ASN A 86 -10.18 -4.82 12.44
C ASN A 86 -10.16 -6.35 12.56
N PRO A 87 -10.52 -6.92 13.73
CA PRO A 87 -10.47 -8.38 13.96
C PRO A 87 -11.35 -9.19 13.01
N GLU A 88 -12.36 -8.56 12.39
CA GLU A 88 -13.27 -9.21 11.43
C GLU A 88 -12.66 -9.37 10.03
N LEU A 89 -11.49 -8.74 9.79
CA LEU A 89 -10.80 -8.89 8.50
C LEU A 89 -10.33 -10.32 8.27
N PRO A 90 -10.29 -10.75 7.00
CA PRO A 90 -9.64 -12.00 6.63
C PRO A 90 -8.18 -12.06 7.15
N GLN A 91 -7.81 -13.21 7.72
CA GLN A 91 -6.51 -13.40 8.37
C GLN A 91 -5.31 -13.07 7.47
N HIS A 92 -5.44 -13.24 6.15
CA HIS A 92 -4.35 -12.95 5.21
C HIS A 92 -4.04 -11.44 5.05
N LEU A 93 -4.93 -10.56 5.53
CA LEU A 93 -4.72 -9.11 5.58
C LEU A 93 -4.10 -8.66 6.90
N GLN A 94 -4.26 -9.45 7.96
CA GLN A 94 -3.73 -9.12 9.27
C GLN A 94 -2.28 -9.59 9.39
N ASN A 95 -1.42 -8.72 9.93
CA ASN A 95 -0.08 -9.10 10.34
C ASN A 95 -0.15 -10.02 11.55
N SER A 96 0.95 -10.72 11.85
CA SER A 96 1.03 -11.64 13.00
C SER A 96 0.83 -10.95 14.36
N ASP A 97 1.02 -9.64 14.43
CA ASP A 97 0.83 -8.79 15.60
C ASP A 97 -0.57 -8.12 15.65
N GLY A 98 -1.48 -8.50 14.76
CA GLY A 98 -2.83 -7.93 14.67
C GLY A 98 -2.89 -6.53 14.07
N THR A 99 -1.89 -6.14 13.29
CA THR A 99 -1.86 -4.85 12.61
C THR A 99 -2.12 -4.96 11.11
N LEU A 100 -2.36 -3.80 10.47
CA LEU A 100 -2.45 -3.65 9.03
C LEU A 100 -1.76 -2.36 8.60
N ALA A 101 -0.95 -2.43 7.54
CA ALA A 101 -0.37 -1.25 6.91
C ALA A 101 -1.36 -0.69 5.87
N VAL A 102 -1.74 0.57 6.01
CA VAL A 102 -2.70 1.25 5.14
C VAL A 102 -2.17 2.57 4.62
N ARG A 103 -2.59 2.95 3.40
CA ARG A 103 -2.29 4.25 2.80
C ARG A 103 -3.45 4.72 1.93
N TYR A 104 -3.83 6.00 2.05
CA TYR A 104 -4.66 6.66 1.05
C TYR A 104 -3.75 7.38 0.06
N THR A 105 -3.57 6.78 -1.10
CA THR A 105 -2.67 7.27 -2.16
C THR A 105 -3.24 8.50 -2.87
N SER A 106 -2.39 9.44 -3.28
CA SER A 106 -2.80 10.57 -4.14
C SER A 106 -2.79 10.23 -5.64
N ALA A 107 -2.31 9.05 -6.03
CA ALA A 107 -2.20 8.65 -7.43
C ALA A 107 -3.59 8.35 -8.05
N PRO A 108 -3.99 9.10 -9.11
CA PRO A 108 -5.33 8.92 -9.71
C PRO A 108 -5.58 7.51 -10.25
N ALA A 109 -4.54 6.87 -10.80
CA ALA A 109 -4.67 5.50 -11.32
C ALA A 109 -5.02 4.51 -10.20
N ALA A 110 -4.36 4.58 -9.05
CA ALA A 110 -4.62 3.69 -7.93
C ALA A 110 -5.98 3.98 -7.27
N GLN A 111 -6.38 5.26 -7.16
CA GLN A 111 -7.71 5.63 -6.68
C GLN A 111 -8.81 5.08 -7.61
N CYS A 112 -8.64 5.24 -8.93
CA CYS A 112 -9.57 4.69 -9.92
C CYS A 112 -9.68 3.15 -9.82
N LEU A 113 -8.60 2.43 -9.49
CA LEU A 113 -8.68 0.98 -9.27
C LEU A 113 -9.54 0.62 -8.06
N ILE A 114 -9.42 1.35 -6.95
CA ILE A 114 -10.25 1.15 -5.75
C ILE A 114 -11.73 1.40 -6.09
N GLU A 115 -12.03 2.48 -6.79
CA GLU A 115 -13.39 2.83 -7.22
C GLU A 115 -13.97 1.78 -8.17
N LEU A 116 -13.24 1.41 -9.23
CA LEU A 116 -13.68 0.42 -10.23
C LEU A 116 -13.90 -0.96 -9.63
N GLY A 117 -13.04 -1.35 -8.68
CA GLY A 117 -13.14 -2.63 -7.97
C GLY A 117 -14.15 -2.60 -6.83
N SER A 118 -14.57 -1.42 -6.38
CA SER A 118 -15.33 -1.21 -5.14
C SER A 118 -14.73 -1.98 -3.97
N CYS A 119 -13.40 -1.91 -3.84
CA CYS A 119 -12.64 -2.63 -2.80
C CYS A 119 -11.27 -1.97 -2.56
N PRO A 120 -10.70 -2.08 -1.36
CA PRO A 120 -9.30 -1.78 -1.11
C PRO A 120 -8.39 -2.69 -1.96
N ILE A 121 -7.21 -2.22 -2.31
CA ILE A 121 -6.26 -3.00 -3.13
C ILE A 121 -4.92 -3.19 -2.42
N ILE A 122 -4.30 -4.34 -2.58
CA ILE A 122 -2.89 -4.52 -2.22
C ILE A 122 -2.06 -3.59 -3.10
N GLY A 123 -1.09 -2.89 -2.51
CA GLY A 123 -0.31 -1.86 -3.20
C GLY A 123 1.18 -1.87 -2.83
N THR A 124 1.82 -3.04 -2.77
CA THR A 124 3.28 -3.10 -2.57
C THR A 124 4.04 -2.65 -3.81
N SER A 125 5.31 -2.23 -3.70
CA SER A 125 6.13 -1.83 -4.87
C SER A 125 6.26 -2.97 -5.90
N ALA A 126 6.26 -2.62 -7.20
CA ALA A 126 6.27 -3.58 -8.31
C ALA A 126 7.70 -3.99 -8.71
N ASN A 127 8.44 -4.60 -7.76
CA ASN A 127 9.80 -5.11 -7.95
C ASN A 127 9.98 -6.47 -7.30
N LEU A 128 10.99 -7.24 -7.70
CA LEU A 128 11.45 -8.40 -6.94
C LEU A 128 12.03 -7.94 -5.59
N THR A 129 11.83 -8.74 -4.55
CA THR A 129 12.34 -8.39 -3.21
C THR A 129 13.87 -8.23 -3.24
N GLY A 130 14.35 -7.06 -2.80
CA GLY A 130 15.77 -6.72 -2.79
C GLY A 130 16.29 -6.08 -4.08
N MET A 131 15.48 -6.02 -5.13
CA MET A 131 15.80 -5.27 -6.34
C MET A 131 15.29 -3.82 -6.24
N PRO A 132 15.83 -2.87 -7.03
CA PRO A 132 15.31 -1.50 -7.09
C PRO A 132 13.83 -1.47 -7.44
N GLU A 133 13.10 -0.51 -6.84
CA GLU A 133 11.72 -0.23 -7.21
C GLU A 133 11.63 0.31 -8.65
N CYS A 134 10.49 0.04 -9.30
CA CYS A 134 10.26 0.44 -10.67
C CYS A 134 9.58 1.80 -10.77
N SER A 135 10.11 2.69 -11.59
CA SER A 135 9.54 4.00 -11.96
C SER A 135 8.84 3.98 -13.32
N THR A 136 8.99 2.94 -14.12
CA THR A 136 8.36 2.77 -15.43
C THR A 136 7.69 1.42 -15.59
N ALA A 137 6.68 1.35 -16.48
CA ALA A 137 6.03 0.09 -16.85
C ALA A 137 7.01 -0.90 -17.50
N THR A 138 8.00 -0.40 -18.24
CA THR A 138 9.06 -1.20 -18.86
C THR A 138 9.93 -1.88 -17.81
N GLU A 139 10.32 -1.19 -16.74
CA GLU A 139 11.08 -1.78 -15.63
C GLU A 139 10.26 -2.87 -14.92
N VAL A 140 8.97 -2.61 -14.68
CA VAL A 140 8.05 -3.61 -14.13
C VAL A 140 8.02 -4.86 -15.01
N HIS A 141 7.83 -4.69 -16.33
CA HIS A 141 7.82 -5.81 -17.26
C HIS A 141 9.14 -6.60 -17.23
N ASN A 142 10.27 -5.90 -17.23
CA ASN A 142 11.60 -6.52 -17.22
C ASN A 142 11.88 -7.30 -15.92
N GLN A 143 11.44 -6.78 -14.75
CA GLN A 143 11.67 -7.46 -13.48
C GLN A 143 10.65 -8.58 -13.21
N LEU A 144 9.37 -8.35 -13.49
CA LEU A 144 8.29 -9.25 -13.09
C LEU A 144 7.80 -10.14 -14.25
N ASN A 145 8.19 -9.80 -15.48
CA ASN A 145 7.89 -10.58 -16.70
C ASN A 145 6.39 -10.93 -16.81
N ASN A 146 6.06 -12.10 -17.34
CA ASN A 146 4.69 -12.59 -17.54
C ASN A 146 3.98 -13.04 -16.22
N LYS A 147 4.54 -12.76 -15.05
CA LYS A 147 3.93 -13.10 -13.76
C LYS A 147 2.77 -12.16 -13.39
N VAL A 148 2.71 -10.96 -13.99
CA VAL A 148 1.67 -9.93 -13.76
C VAL A 148 0.63 -10.02 -14.87
N ASP A 149 -0.67 -9.98 -14.53
CA ASP A 149 -1.74 -10.15 -15.52
C ASP A 149 -1.97 -8.87 -16.35
N VAL A 150 -1.81 -7.70 -15.72
CA VAL A 150 -2.02 -6.40 -16.37
C VAL A 150 -0.99 -5.40 -15.85
N ILE A 151 -0.35 -4.68 -16.75
CA ILE A 151 0.48 -3.52 -16.41
C ILE A 151 -0.23 -2.28 -16.95
N ILE A 152 -0.57 -1.34 -16.06
CA ILE A 152 -1.13 -0.04 -16.43
C ILE A 152 0.04 0.91 -16.60
N ASP A 153 0.28 1.33 -17.82
CA ASP A 153 1.34 2.27 -18.14
C ASP A 153 0.89 3.70 -17.85
N GLY A 154 1.50 4.34 -16.86
CA GLY A 154 1.31 5.73 -16.51
C GLY A 154 2.50 6.63 -16.85
N GLY A 155 3.44 6.10 -17.66
CA GLY A 155 4.69 6.78 -17.97
C GLY A 155 5.74 6.63 -16.87
N GLU A 156 6.77 7.45 -16.96
CA GLU A 156 7.85 7.54 -15.96
C GLU A 156 7.38 8.36 -14.75
N LEU A 157 7.62 7.84 -13.55
CA LEU A 157 7.31 8.51 -12.29
C LEU A 157 8.48 9.41 -11.87
N GLU A 158 8.18 10.66 -11.51
CA GLU A 158 9.18 11.65 -11.12
C GLU A 158 9.74 11.40 -9.71
N GLU A 159 8.90 10.94 -8.76
CA GLU A 159 9.33 10.65 -7.39
C GLU A 159 10.12 9.32 -7.37
N ASN A 160 11.27 9.36 -6.72
CA ASN A 160 12.18 8.22 -6.59
C ASN A 160 12.40 7.80 -5.13
N ARG A 161 11.50 8.19 -4.23
CA ARG A 161 11.52 7.80 -2.81
C ARG A 161 10.24 7.04 -2.47
N ALA A 162 10.39 6.06 -1.58
CA ALA A 162 9.26 5.27 -1.08
C ALA A 162 8.37 6.11 -0.14
N SER A 163 7.16 5.62 0.16
CA SER A 163 6.33 6.19 1.22
C SER A 163 7.04 6.07 2.57
N THR A 164 6.84 7.06 3.44
CA THR A 164 7.23 6.94 4.85
C THR A 164 6.30 5.95 5.53
N ILE A 165 6.85 5.04 6.35
CA ILE A 165 6.05 4.08 7.13
C ILE A 165 6.15 4.47 8.60
N LEU A 166 5.01 4.76 9.19
CA LEU A 166 4.86 5.11 10.59
C LEU A 166 4.06 4.02 11.31
N ASN A 167 4.64 3.46 12.35
CA ASN A 167 3.94 2.57 13.28
C ASN A 167 3.21 3.42 14.32
N CYS A 168 1.90 3.19 14.48
CA CYS A 168 1.03 3.96 15.38
C CYS A 168 0.39 3.05 16.44
N GLN A 169 1.18 2.14 17.02
CA GLN A 169 0.71 1.20 18.02
C GLN A 169 0.95 1.71 19.45
N ASN A 170 -0.01 1.41 20.37
CA ASN A 170 0.16 1.66 21.80
C ASN A 170 0.49 3.14 22.14
N ASN A 171 -0.08 4.10 21.40
CA ASN A 171 0.20 5.54 21.53
C ASN A 171 1.67 5.92 21.30
N LEU A 172 2.47 5.05 20.71
CA LEU A 172 3.83 5.30 20.27
C LEU A 172 3.84 5.50 18.75
N PHE A 173 4.65 6.45 18.30
CA PHE A 173 4.82 6.75 16.89
C PHE A 173 6.29 6.50 16.52
N GLU A 174 6.53 5.47 15.71
CA GLU A 174 7.86 5.05 15.32
C GLU A 174 8.01 5.05 13.79
N VAL A 175 9.03 5.71 13.27
CA VAL A 175 9.32 5.70 11.83
C VAL A 175 10.07 4.43 11.47
N LEU A 176 9.36 3.44 10.91
CA LEU A 176 9.95 2.17 10.48
C LEU A 176 10.68 2.27 9.13
N ARG A 177 10.31 3.24 8.31
CA ARG A 177 10.99 3.54 7.04
C ARG A 177 10.90 5.03 6.74
N HIS A 178 12.05 5.67 6.58
CA HIS A 178 12.13 7.03 6.07
C HIS A 178 11.80 7.04 4.56
N GLY A 179 10.95 7.95 4.14
CA GLY A 179 10.48 8.10 2.76
C GLY A 179 10.28 9.55 2.37
N VAL A 180 9.24 9.81 1.58
CA VAL A 180 8.92 11.17 1.07
C VAL A 180 8.63 12.13 2.21
N ILE A 181 7.77 11.71 3.17
CA ILE A 181 7.45 12.53 4.36
C ILE A 181 8.58 12.37 5.39
N THR A 182 9.14 13.49 5.79
CA THR A 182 10.26 13.53 6.75
C THR A 182 9.78 13.40 8.20
N SER A 183 10.66 12.91 9.08
CA SER A 183 10.37 12.91 10.53
C SER A 183 10.13 14.32 11.08
N ALA A 184 10.77 15.35 10.51
CA ALA A 184 10.56 16.73 10.91
C ALA A 184 9.11 17.20 10.62
N GLU A 185 8.54 16.82 9.48
CA GLU A 185 7.15 17.12 9.14
C GLU A 185 6.17 16.37 10.05
N ILE A 186 6.45 15.10 10.35
CA ILE A 186 5.62 14.31 11.28
C ILE A 186 5.67 14.88 12.68
N ASN A 187 6.85 15.33 13.15
CA ASN A 187 7.04 15.95 14.47
C ASN A 187 6.27 17.25 14.68
N LEU A 188 5.76 17.87 13.62
CA LEU A 188 4.83 19.00 13.77
C LEU A 188 3.45 18.58 14.31
N ILE A 189 3.13 17.28 14.23
CA ILE A 189 1.84 16.72 14.65
C ILE A 189 1.99 15.83 15.89
N CYS A 190 2.96 14.91 15.86
CA CYS A 190 3.24 14.00 16.97
C CYS A 190 4.73 13.69 17.05
N GLU A 191 5.25 13.59 18.27
CA GLU A 191 6.64 13.20 18.50
C GLU A 191 6.86 11.76 18.03
N VAL A 192 7.91 11.54 17.19
CA VAL A 192 8.29 10.22 16.68
C VAL A 192 9.69 9.82 17.15
N SER A 193 9.84 8.53 17.37
CA SER A 193 11.11 7.86 17.69
C SER A 193 11.72 7.17 16.48
#